data_6e30eb816a7786bed9e3003494956c6d
#
_entry.id   6e30eb816a7786bed9e3003494956c6d
#
_cell.length_a   1.000
_cell.length_b   1.000
_cell.length_c   1.000
_cell.angle_alpha   90.00
_cell.angle_beta   90.00
_cell.angle_gamma   90.00
#
_symmetry.space_group_name_H-M   'P 1'
#
loop_
_entity.id
_entity.type
_entity.pdbx_description
1 polymer ?
#
loop_
_entity_poly.entity_id
_entity_poly.type
_entity_poly.pdbx_seq_one_letter_code
_entity_poly.pdbx_strand_id
1 'polypeptide(L)'
;MLSTSQGLAHEESDANALPLPQGPVILTITGALDRANVGDEAHFDRAMLKALPQHDIRTDTPWTDQAHDYRGPLMRELLAHVGAQSEHVFVAALNGYDVQIPTDDFVAYDVLLAMESDGKPMPIREYGPLWVLYPFDYHNELLSEKMRFRAVWQVMRIDVL
;
A
#
# COMPACT_ATOMS: atom_id res chain seq x y z
N MET A 1 36.65 -23.29 11.49
CA MET A 1 35.41 -24.04 11.50
C MET A 1 34.26 -23.32 12.18
N LEU A 2 34.51 -22.41 13.09
CA LEU A 2 33.45 -21.67 13.78
C LEU A 2 32.90 -20.49 13.01
N SER A 3 33.56 -20.06 11.94
CA SER A 3 33.17 -18.90 11.17
C SER A 3 31.97 -19.11 10.22
N THR A 4 31.62 -20.37 9.94
CA THR A 4 30.55 -20.68 8.99
C THR A 4 29.14 -20.48 9.58
N SER A 5 28.98 -20.64 10.88
CA SER A 5 27.66 -20.46 11.51
C SER A 5 27.26 -19.00 11.64
N GLN A 6 28.22 -18.09 11.80
CA GLN A 6 27.94 -16.65 11.85
C GLN A 6 27.52 -16.10 10.48
N GLY A 7 28.11 -16.62 9.40
CA GLY A 7 27.72 -16.23 8.05
C GLY A 7 26.29 -16.62 7.72
N LEU A 8 25.83 -17.79 8.14
CA LEU A 8 24.46 -18.24 7.93
C LEU A 8 23.45 -17.40 8.69
N ALA A 9 23.73 -17.05 9.95
CA ALA A 9 22.85 -16.22 10.75
C ALA A 9 22.71 -14.82 10.16
N HIS A 10 23.82 -14.26 9.63
CA HIS A 10 23.81 -12.97 8.96
C HIS A 10 23.01 -13.00 7.67
N GLU A 11 23.14 -14.06 6.89
CA GLU A 11 22.36 -14.24 5.66
C GLU A 11 20.86 -14.36 5.95
N GLU A 12 20.46 -15.08 6.98
CA GLU A 12 19.06 -15.18 7.39
C GLU A 12 18.48 -13.81 7.80
N SER A 13 19.26 -13.01 8.52
CA SER A 13 18.88 -11.66 8.90
C SER A 13 18.68 -10.77 7.68
N ASP A 14 19.59 -10.85 6.70
CA ASP A 14 19.52 -10.08 5.47
C ASP A 14 18.34 -10.53 4.60
N ALA A 15 18.00 -11.83 4.62
CA ALA A 15 16.89 -12.38 3.84
C ALA A 15 15.52 -11.86 4.32
N ASN A 16 15.40 -11.48 5.61
CA ASN A 16 14.16 -10.92 6.16
C ASN A 16 14.07 -9.41 5.98
N ALA A 17 15.16 -8.73 5.65
CA ALA A 17 15.14 -7.30 5.40
C ALA A 17 14.59 -6.99 4.01
N LEU A 18 13.90 -5.87 3.88
CA LEU A 18 13.51 -5.35 2.58
C LEU A 18 14.72 -4.73 1.88
N PRO A 19 14.79 -4.76 0.55
CA PRO A 19 15.84 -4.02 -0.15
C PRO A 19 15.70 -2.52 0.12
N LEU A 20 16.81 -1.81 0.03
CA LEU A 20 16.80 -0.35 0.16
C LEU A 20 16.20 0.27 -1.10
N PRO A 21 15.44 1.37 -0.96
CA PRO A 21 14.96 2.10 -2.12
C PRO A 21 16.11 2.62 -2.96
N GLN A 22 15.98 2.54 -4.28
CA GLN A 22 16.98 3.05 -5.23
C GLN A 22 16.51 4.35 -5.90
N GLY A 23 15.24 4.68 -5.78
CA GLY A 23 14.65 5.91 -6.27
C GLY A 23 13.95 6.68 -5.16
N PRO A 24 13.23 7.77 -5.52
CA PRO A 24 12.49 8.53 -4.52
C PRO A 24 11.50 7.66 -3.77
N VAL A 25 11.45 7.81 -2.44
CA VAL A 25 10.48 7.11 -1.59
C VAL A 25 9.11 7.74 -1.81
N ILE A 26 8.13 6.93 -2.18
CA ILE A 26 6.75 7.38 -2.37
C ILE A 26 5.80 6.84 -1.31
N LEU A 27 6.22 5.81 -0.56
CA LEU A 27 5.41 5.25 0.52
C LEU A 27 6.30 4.86 1.69
N THR A 28 5.89 5.27 2.89
CA THR A 28 6.50 4.85 4.14
C THR A 28 5.48 4.09 4.97
N ILE A 29 5.85 2.89 5.44
CA ILE A 29 5.01 2.11 6.35
C ILE A 29 5.73 2.05 7.69
N THR A 30 5.03 2.40 8.76
CA THR A 30 5.57 2.45 10.12
C THR A 30 4.74 1.57 11.05
N GLY A 31 5.25 1.36 12.26
CA GLY A 31 4.51 0.69 13.33
C GLY A 31 4.90 -0.77 13.50
N ALA A 32 3.90 -1.63 13.71
CA ALA A 32 4.12 -3.05 14.01
C ALA A 32 4.41 -3.84 12.74
N LEU A 33 5.66 -3.86 12.32
CA LEU A 33 6.14 -4.54 11.11
C LEU A 33 7.17 -5.60 11.46
N ASP A 34 7.20 -6.70 10.69
CA ASP A 34 8.26 -7.71 10.79
C ASP A 34 9.43 -7.42 9.85
N ARG A 35 9.21 -6.62 8.81
CA ARG A 35 10.23 -6.31 7.80
C ARG A 35 10.34 -4.82 7.59
N ALA A 36 11.57 -4.33 7.61
CA ALA A 36 11.89 -2.91 7.46
C ALA A 36 13.15 -2.76 6.61
N ASN A 37 13.47 -1.55 6.18
CA ASN A 37 14.69 -1.28 5.44
C ASN A 37 15.38 0.02 5.86
N VAL A 38 14.68 0.95 6.49
CA VAL A 38 15.25 2.20 7.00
C VAL A 38 14.86 2.30 8.48
N GLY A 39 15.80 1.93 9.36
CA GLY A 39 15.49 1.81 10.77
C GLY A 39 14.43 0.73 10.99
N ASP A 40 13.35 1.09 11.69
CA ASP A 40 12.21 0.20 11.92
C ASP A 40 11.03 0.50 10.97
N GLU A 41 11.27 1.26 9.91
CA GLU A 41 10.27 1.61 8.91
C GLU A 41 10.52 0.90 7.58
N ALA A 42 9.46 0.70 6.82
CA ALA A 42 9.53 0.17 5.47
C ALA A 42 9.31 1.31 4.47
N HIS A 43 10.35 1.66 3.73
CA HIS A 43 10.33 2.71 2.71
C HIS A 43 10.28 2.06 1.33
N PHE A 44 9.32 2.48 0.52
CA PHE A 44 9.12 1.95 -0.83
C PHE A 44 9.28 3.05 -1.86
N ASP A 45 10.11 2.79 -2.86
CA ASP A 45 10.08 3.55 -4.09
C ASP A 45 9.05 2.93 -5.06
N ARG A 46 8.86 3.55 -6.22
CA ARG A 46 7.89 3.07 -7.20
C ARG A 46 8.21 1.65 -7.70
N ALA A 47 9.48 1.38 -7.98
CA ALA A 47 9.90 0.07 -8.51
C ALA A 47 9.62 -1.06 -7.51
N MET A 48 9.80 -0.81 -6.23
CA MET A 48 9.54 -1.80 -5.18
C MET A 48 8.05 -2.14 -5.11
N LEU A 49 7.18 -1.15 -5.22
CA LEU A 49 5.72 -1.39 -5.24
C LEU A 49 5.30 -2.13 -6.51
N LYS A 50 5.90 -1.81 -7.65
CA LYS A 50 5.62 -2.50 -8.92
C LYS A 50 6.12 -3.94 -8.94
N ALA A 51 7.10 -4.27 -8.11
CA ALA A 51 7.62 -5.64 -8.00
C ALA A 51 6.68 -6.57 -7.21
N LEU A 52 5.75 -6.02 -6.45
CA LEU A 52 4.69 -6.81 -5.81
C LEU A 52 3.71 -7.33 -6.86
N PRO A 53 2.96 -8.41 -6.57
CA PRO A 53 1.92 -8.84 -7.50
C PRO A 53 1.00 -7.68 -7.84
N GLN A 54 0.78 -7.45 -9.12
CA GLN A 54 -0.06 -6.36 -9.61
C GLN A 54 -1.45 -6.89 -9.96
N HIS A 55 -2.47 -6.10 -9.65
CA HIS A 55 -3.86 -6.43 -9.92
C HIS A 55 -4.51 -5.28 -10.67
N ASP A 56 -5.51 -5.60 -11.45
CA ASP A 56 -6.27 -4.62 -12.23
C ASP A 56 -7.71 -4.59 -11.73
N ILE A 57 -8.24 -3.39 -11.52
CA ILE A 57 -9.64 -3.18 -11.15
C ILE A 57 -10.21 -2.12 -12.09
N ARG A 58 -11.33 -2.44 -12.76
CA ARG A 58 -12.06 -1.45 -13.52
C ARG A 58 -13.26 -1.00 -12.70
N THR A 59 -13.29 0.27 -12.36
CA THR A 59 -14.38 0.82 -11.56
C THR A 59 -14.55 2.32 -11.81
N ASP A 60 -15.78 2.81 -11.71
CA ASP A 60 -16.03 4.21 -11.46
C ASP A 60 -15.83 4.49 -9.96
N THR A 61 -15.74 5.74 -9.61
CA THR A 61 -15.62 6.17 -8.23
C THR A 61 -16.52 7.38 -8.00
N PRO A 62 -16.83 7.74 -6.74
CA PRO A 62 -17.60 8.95 -6.46
C PRO A 62 -16.97 10.25 -6.98
N TRP A 63 -15.67 10.22 -7.32
CA TRP A 63 -14.92 11.42 -7.71
C TRP A 63 -14.56 11.47 -9.20
N THR A 64 -14.87 10.42 -9.95
CA THR A 64 -14.56 10.34 -11.38
C THR A 64 -15.86 10.33 -12.18
N ASP A 65 -15.77 10.73 -13.47
CA ASP A 65 -16.94 10.82 -14.34
C ASP A 65 -17.30 9.49 -14.99
N GLN A 66 -16.34 8.57 -15.04
CA GLN A 66 -16.52 7.28 -15.70
C GLN A 66 -15.56 6.25 -15.10
N ALA A 67 -15.79 4.99 -15.45
CA ALA A 67 -14.92 3.91 -15.03
C ALA A 67 -13.56 4.00 -15.71
N HIS A 68 -12.51 3.67 -14.94
CA HIS A 68 -11.14 3.58 -15.41
C HIS A 68 -10.53 2.24 -15.02
N ASP A 69 -9.46 1.86 -15.69
CA ASP A 69 -8.68 0.67 -15.34
C ASP A 69 -7.55 1.09 -14.39
N TYR A 70 -7.63 0.64 -13.14
CA TYR A 70 -6.62 0.94 -12.13
C TYR A 70 -5.74 -0.27 -11.90
N ARG A 71 -4.45 -0.03 -11.64
CA ARG A 71 -3.48 -1.10 -11.43
C ARG A 71 -2.58 -0.78 -10.26
N GLY A 72 -2.27 -1.80 -9.47
CA GLY A 72 -1.34 -1.73 -8.35
C GLY A 72 -1.37 -2.98 -7.52
N PRO A 73 -0.63 -3.03 -6.41
CA PRO A 73 -0.73 -4.13 -5.46
C PRO A 73 -2.01 -4.04 -4.64
N LEU A 74 -2.50 -5.18 -4.17
CA LEU A 74 -3.59 -5.19 -3.19
C LEU A 74 -3.06 -4.78 -1.82
N MET A 75 -3.86 -4.02 -1.08
CA MET A 75 -3.49 -3.58 0.25
C MET A 75 -3.17 -4.76 1.18
N ARG A 76 -3.97 -5.84 1.14
CA ARG A 76 -3.71 -7.02 1.98
C ARG A 76 -2.38 -7.68 1.65
N GLU A 77 -1.97 -7.68 0.39
CA GLU A 77 -0.69 -8.27 -0.01
C GLU A 77 0.49 -7.38 0.38
N LEU A 78 0.34 -6.06 0.27
CA LEU A 78 1.35 -5.12 0.74
C LEU A 78 1.60 -5.27 2.23
N LEU A 79 0.53 -5.32 3.03
CA LEU A 79 0.66 -5.47 4.48
C LEU A 79 1.27 -6.82 4.85
N ALA A 80 0.90 -7.89 4.15
CA ALA A 80 1.51 -9.20 4.35
C ALA A 80 3.00 -9.18 4.00
N HIS A 81 3.37 -8.44 2.96
CA HIS A 81 4.77 -8.32 2.52
C HIS A 81 5.68 -7.71 3.59
N VAL A 82 5.19 -6.76 4.36
CA VAL A 82 5.95 -6.14 5.45
C VAL A 82 5.70 -6.82 6.80
N GLY A 83 4.89 -7.89 6.82
CA GLY A 83 4.58 -8.61 8.04
C GLY A 83 3.77 -7.80 9.04
N ALA A 84 2.90 -6.93 8.55
CA ALA A 84 2.00 -6.14 9.39
C ALA A 84 0.86 -7.01 9.90
N GLN A 85 0.69 -7.09 11.22
CA GLN A 85 -0.39 -7.84 11.85
C GLN A 85 -1.12 -6.93 12.82
N SER A 86 -2.12 -6.22 12.32
CA SER A 86 -2.93 -5.32 13.11
C SER A 86 -4.34 -5.29 12.56
N GLU A 87 -5.30 -4.99 13.44
CA GLU A 87 -6.70 -4.86 13.06
C GLU A 87 -7.01 -3.53 12.38
N HIS A 88 -6.13 -2.54 12.53
CA HIS A 88 -6.32 -1.19 11.99
C HIS A 88 -5.03 -0.58 11.51
N VAL A 89 -5.13 0.25 10.49
CA VAL A 89 -4.03 1.10 10.02
C VAL A 89 -4.53 2.54 9.91
N PHE A 90 -3.61 3.50 10.08
CA PHE A 90 -3.86 4.88 9.66
C PHE A 90 -3.21 5.08 8.30
N VAL A 91 -3.96 5.67 7.37
CA VAL A 91 -3.46 6.03 6.03
C VAL A 91 -3.45 7.54 5.93
N ALA A 92 -2.29 8.10 5.63
CA ALA A 92 -2.09 9.55 5.56
C ALA A 92 -1.76 9.98 4.14
N ALA A 93 -2.36 11.11 3.75
CA ALA A 93 -2.17 11.73 2.43
C ALA A 93 -1.22 12.92 2.50
N LEU A 94 -0.71 13.32 1.33
CA LEU A 94 0.18 14.46 1.19
C LEU A 94 -0.40 15.77 1.73
N ASN A 95 -1.73 15.93 1.66
CA ASN A 95 -2.43 17.14 2.11
C ASN A 95 -2.73 17.17 3.62
N GLY A 96 -2.23 16.18 4.37
CA GLY A 96 -2.45 16.07 5.81
C GLY A 96 -3.71 15.33 6.22
N TYR A 97 -4.56 14.92 5.28
CA TYR A 97 -5.71 14.08 5.60
C TYR A 97 -5.23 12.71 6.06
N ASP A 98 -5.79 12.19 7.15
CA ASP A 98 -5.55 10.82 7.56
C ASP A 98 -6.86 10.17 8.01
N VAL A 99 -6.90 8.84 7.93
CA VAL A 99 -8.07 8.07 8.32
C VAL A 99 -7.64 6.72 8.84
N GLN A 100 -8.35 6.24 9.86
CA GLN A 100 -8.18 4.89 10.36
C GLN A 100 -9.04 3.93 9.53
N ILE A 101 -8.42 2.86 9.03
CA ILE A 101 -9.11 1.85 8.22
C ILE A 101 -8.94 0.49 8.91
N PRO A 102 -10.05 -0.26 9.13
CA PRO A 102 -9.92 -1.62 9.61
C PRO A 102 -9.33 -2.51 8.52
N THR A 103 -8.35 -3.34 8.88
CA THR A 103 -7.71 -4.23 7.90
C THR A 103 -8.67 -5.29 7.36
N ASP A 104 -9.77 -5.54 8.05
CA ASP A 104 -10.85 -6.41 7.55
C ASP A 104 -11.40 -5.94 6.19
N ASP A 105 -11.39 -4.63 5.92
CA ASP A 105 -11.80 -4.10 4.62
C ASP A 105 -10.94 -4.67 3.49
N PHE A 106 -9.64 -4.85 3.75
CA PHE A 106 -8.70 -5.31 2.74
C PHE A 106 -8.85 -6.81 2.44
N VAL A 107 -9.45 -7.54 3.38
CA VAL A 107 -9.79 -8.95 3.19
C VAL A 107 -11.18 -9.10 2.56
N ALA A 108 -12.14 -8.31 3.02
CA ALA A 108 -13.53 -8.36 2.54
C ALA A 108 -13.67 -7.85 1.10
N TYR A 109 -12.86 -6.85 0.73
CA TYR A 109 -12.87 -6.23 -0.60
C TYR A 109 -11.47 -6.30 -1.19
N ASP A 110 -11.37 -6.40 -2.49
CA ASP A 110 -10.07 -6.35 -3.16
C ASP A 110 -9.61 -4.89 -3.26
N VAL A 111 -9.26 -4.30 -2.10
CA VAL A 111 -8.81 -2.91 -2.03
C VAL A 111 -7.41 -2.80 -2.63
N LEU A 112 -7.28 -1.95 -3.61
CA LEU A 112 -6.06 -1.75 -4.37
C LEU A 112 -5.28 -0.56 -3.81
N LEU A 113 -3.96 -0.65 -3.78
CA LEU A 113 -3.12 0.54 -3.71
C LEU A 113 -2.80 0.92 -5.14
N ALA A 114 -3.69 1.72 -5.74
CA ALA A 114 -3.60 2.04 -7.16
C ALA A 114 -2.40 2.94 -7.43
N MET A 115 -1.62 2.57 -8.42
CA MET A 115 -0.43 3.29 -8.88
C MET A 115 -0.62 3.87 -10.26
N GLU A 116 -1.50 3.26 -11.07
CA GLU A 116 -1.73 3.61 -12.46
C GLU A 116 -3.23 3.67 -12.74
N SER A 117 -3.59 4.56 -13.65
CA SER A 117 -4.93 4.67 -14.22
C SER A 117 -4.81 4.66 -15.73
N ASP A 118 -5.55 3.74 -16.38
CA ASP A 118 -5.54 3.56 -17.83
C ASP A 118 -4.12 3.39 -18.40
N GLY A 119 -3.29 2.63 -17.69
CA GLY A 119 -1.93 2.28 -18.11
C GLY A 119 -0.87 3.34 -17.86
N LYS A 120 -1.20 4.43 -17.17
CA LYS A 120 -0.27 5.53 -16.90
C LYS A 120 -0.17 5.82 -15.41
N PRO A 121 1.00 6.21 -14.91
CA PRO A 121 1.14 6.67 -13.53
C PRO A 121 0.16 7.81 -13.24
N MET A 122 -0.46 7.76 -12.07
CA MET A 122 -1.35 8.85 -11.63
C MET A 122 -0.52 10.03 -11.14
N PRO A 123 -0.69 11.23 -11.72
CA PRO A 123 -0.02 12.42 -11.19
C PRO A 123 -0.64 12.85 -9.86
N ILE A 124 0.13 13.59 -9.07
CA ILE A 124 -0.31 14.06 -7.74
C ILE A 124 -1.62 14.85 -7.86
N ARG A 125 -1.76 15.70 -8.88
CA ARG A 125 -2.97 16.51 -9.08
C ARG A 125 -4.20 15.68 -9.48
N GLU A 126 -4.02 14.40 -9.81
CA GLU A 126 -5.08 13.49 -10.23
C GLU A 126 -5.02 12.20 -9.40
N TYR A 127 -5.12 12.35 -8.08
CA TYR A 127 -5.19 11.27 -7.09
C TYR A 127 -3.89 10.52 -6.82
N GLY A 128 -2.81 10.81 -7.54
CA GLY A 128 -1.54 10.13 -7.37
C GLY A 128 -0.66 10.70 -6.26
N PRO A 129 0.47 10.07 -6.00
CA PRO A 129 0.99 8.90 -6.72
C PRO A 129 0.30 7.58 -6.38
N LEU A 130 -0.41 7.51 -5.25
CA LEU A 130 -1.01 6.28 -4.74
C LEU A 130 -2.42 6.57 -4.23
N TRP A 131 -3.34 5.65 -4.50
CA TRP A 131 -4.74 5.77 -4.09
C TRP A 131 -5.21 4.46 -3.45
N VAL A 132 -5.69 4.53 -2.22
CA VAL A 132 -6.39 3.39 -1.60
C VAL A 132 -7.75 3.30 -2.28
N LEU A 133 -7.86 2.43 -3.26
CA LEU A 133 -9.01 2.35 -4.15
C LEU A 133 -9.87 1.14 -3.82
N TYR A 134 -11.10 1.42 -3.44
CA TYR A 134 -12.12 0.39 -3.23
C TYR A 134 -12.82 0.07 -4.56
N PRO A 135 -13.27 -1.19 -4.76
CA PRO A 135 -13.96 -1.57 -5.99
C PRO A 135 -15.44 -1.13 -5.95
N PHE A 136 -15.68 0.17 -6.12
CA PHE A 136 -16.98 0.80 -5.91
C PHE A 136 -18.11 0.21 -6.78
N ASP A 137 -17.81 -0.15 -8.02
CA ASP A 137 -18.83 -0.69 -8.92
C ASP A 137 -19.28 -2.11 -8.55
N TYR A 138 -18.52 -2.80 -7.70
CA TYR A 138 -18.80 -4.18 -7.35
C TYR A 138 -19.62 -4.35 -6.07
N HIS A 139 -19.72 -3.29 -5.24
CA HIS A 139 -20.39 -3.36 -3.94
C HIS A 139 -21.06 -2.03 -3.64
N ASN A 140 -22.41 -2.02 -3.59
CA ASN A 140 -23.17 -0.79 -3.34
C ASN A 140 -22.89 -0.17 -1.98
N GLU A 141 -22.57 -1.00 -0.97
CA GLU A 141 -22.28 -0.50 0.37
C GLU A 141 -21.03 0.38 0.43
N LEU A 142 -20.15 0.29 -0.57
CA LEU A 142 -18.95 1.13 -0.64
C LEU A 142 -19.27 2.59 -0.95
N LEU A 143 -20.48 2.88 -1.43
CA LEU A 143 -20.89 4.25 -1.77
C LEU A 143 -21.35 5.05 -0.54
N SER A 144 -21.40 4.43 0.65
CA SER A 144 -21.72 5.16 1.88
C SER A 144 -20.65 6.20 2.19
N GLU A 145 -21.03 7.25 2.94
CA GLU A 145 -20.08 8.30 3.34
C GLU A 145 -18.89 7.71 4.11
N LYS A 146 -19.17 6.81 5.05
CA LYS A 146 -18.14 6.14 5.84
C LYS A 146 -17.10 5.45 4.97
N MET A 147 -17.53 4.72 3.97
CA MET A 147 -16.61 3.96 3.10
C MET A 147 -15.86 4.88 2.16
N ARG A 148 -16.50 5.94 1.69
CA ARG A 148 -15.82 6.91 0.82
C ARG A 148 -14.65 7.60 1.51
N PHE A 149 -14.77 7.91 2.80
CA PHE A 149 -13.67 8.52 3.56
C PHE A 149 -12.44 7.63 3.66
N ARG A 150 -12.59 6.32 3.48
CA ARG A 150 -11.47 5.37 3.54
C ARG A 150 -10.71 5.27 2.22
N ALA A 151 -11.26 5.77 1.13
CA ALA A 151 -10.61 5.74 -0.18
C ALA A 151 -9.64 6.92 -0.35
N VAL A 152 -8.59 6.90 0.43
CA VAL A 152 -7.61 8.00 0.51
C VAL A 152 -6.77 8.06 -0.76
N TRP A 153 -6.72 9.22 -1.40
CA TRP A 153 -5.81 9.48 -2.52
C TRP A 153 -4.60 10.28 -2.06
N GLN A 154 -3.58 10.37 -2.91
CA GLN A 154 -2.30 11.02 -2.61
C GLN A 154 -1.63 10.41 -1.36
N VAL A 155 -1.73 9.10 -1.23
CA VAL A 155 -1.21 8.38 -0.06
C VAL A 155 0.31 8.51 0.00
N MET A 156 0.82 8.81 1.19
CA MET A 156 2.25 8.88 1.46
C MET A 156 2.70 7.97 2.60
N ARG A 157 1.81 7.63 3.54
CA ARG A 157 2.19 6.86 4.72
C ARG A 157 1.06 5.96 5.21
N ILE A 158 1.46 4.80 5.70
CA ILE A 158 0.58 3.85 6.38
C ILE A 158 1.20 3.56 7.74
N ASP A 159 0.48 3.85 8.82
CA ASP A 159 0.90 3.52 10.18
C ASP A 159 0.14 2.28 10.66
N VAL A 160 0.87 1.20 10.94
CA VAL A 160 0.31 -0.05 11.44
C VAL A 160 0.19 0.02 12.96
N LEU A 161 -1.01 -0.05 13.46
CA LEU A 161 -1.31 0.15 14.89
C LEU A 161 -1.04 -1.08 15.75
#